data_7aac8e50256048ad5cdc94aa8113bee4
#
_entry.id   7aac8e50256048ad5cdc94aa8113bee4
#
_cell.length_a   1.000
_cell.length_b   1.000
_cell.length_c   1.000
_cell.angle_alpha   90.00
_cell.angle_beta   90.00
_cell.angle_gamma   90.00
#
_symmetry.space_group_name_H-M   'P 1'
#
loop_
_entity.id
_entity.type
_entity.pdbx_description
1 polymer ?
#
loop_
_entity_poly.entity_id
_entity_poly.type
_entity_poly.pdbx_seq_one_letter_code
_entity_poly.pdbx_strand_id
1 'polypeptide(L)'
;MSTDAQQHQQTGGPDAAQEWQRWHEGRVLAVAAPYGPLSLTGTHWLSDYPEGRIPAVPGQWREDGDEVVLTATAEDGIVVDGKPLTGEVRLSADRGPIDDSRVAQGERRLVVLRREGLWAVRDFDPDSPSRHAFSTIDATPYDPRWSLAGTYRPYAEERAVRVPNADGVERGLGLGGEIAFTVDGDEHTLHVAVEPDGSLWAVFADATSGNGSYRFRFLRPGAPAGDGSVHIDFNRALLPPCAFADHFICPFPPPGNSLTVPVPAGERNRLDA
;
A
#
# COMPACT_ATOMS: atom_id res chain seq x y z
N MET A 1 -10.63 -39.16 -36.97
CA MET A 1 -11.25 -37.97 -36.34
C MET A 1 -10.67 -37.89 -34.96
N SER A 2 -9.57 -37.17 -34.81
CA SER A 2 -8.87 -37.01 -33.54
C SER A 2 -9.38 -35.79 -32.84
N THR A 3 -9.86 -35.96 -31.65
CA THR A 3 -10.29 -34.89 -30.74
C THR A 3 -9.07 -34.46 -29.94
N ASP A 4 -8.39 -33.40 -30.36
CA ASP A 4 -7.37 -32.73 -29.55
C ASP A 4 -8.09 -31.85 -28.52
N ALA A 5 -8.27 -32.35 -27.32
CA ALA A 5 -8.58 -31.56 -26.16
C ALA A 5 -7.29 -30.90 -25.67
N GLN A 6 -7.13 -29.63 -25.98
CA GLN A 6 -6.07 -28.78 -25.41
C GLN A 6 -6.27 -28.71 -23.90
N GLN A 7 -5.43 -29.46 -23.19
CA GLN A 7 -5.22 -29.30 -21.76
C GLN A 7 -4.59 -27.92 -21.51
N HIS A 8 -5.35 -27.02 -20.91
CA HIS A 8 -4.80 -25.81 -20.31
C HIS A 8 -3.88 -26.25 -19.16
N GLN A 9 -2.58 -26.16 -19.38
CA GLN A 9 -1.57 -26.41 -18.38
C GLN A 9 -1.78 -25.42 -17.21
N GLN A 10 -2.12 -25.97 -16.06
CA GLN A 10 -2.01 -25.29 -14.79
C GLN A 10 -0.52 -24.99 -14.54
N THR A 11 -0.15 -23.71 -14.53
CA THR A 11 1.19 -23.22 -14.22
C THR A 11 1.47 -23.27 -12.71
N GLY A 12 1.48 -24.44 -12.11
CA GLY A 12 1.73 -24.65 -10.70
C GLY A 12 2.71 -25.79 -10.46
N GLY A 13 3.97 -25.63 -10.92
CA GLY A 13 5.05 -26.56 -10.63
C GLY A 13 5.82 -26.18 -9.36
N PRO A 14 6.80 -27.01 -8.92
CA PRO A 14 7.68 -26.70 -7.78
C PRO A 14 8.37 -25.33 -7.90
N ASP A 15 8.55 -24.81 -9.11
CA ASP A 15 9.12 -23.49 -9.36
C ASP A 15 8.21 -22.36 -8.85
N ALA A 16 6.88 -22.43 -9.04
CA ALA A 16 5.95 -21.37 -8.62
C ALA A 16 5.90 -21.24 -7.09
N ALA A 17 5.93 -22.34 -6.35
CA ALA A 17 5.99 -22.29 -4.88
C ALA A 17 7.32 -21.69 -4.39
N GLN A 18 8.44 -22.00 -5.04
CA GLN A 18 9.75 -21.40 -4.71
C GLN A 18 9.82 -19.92 -5.08
N GLU A 19 9.22 -19.51 -6.19
CA GLU A 19 9.11 -18.10 -6.57
C GLU A 19 8.27 -17.33 -5.58
N TRP A 20 7.15 -17.90 -5.14
CA TRP A 20 6.32 -17.31 -4.10
C TRP A 20 7.09 -17.18 -2.78
N GLN A 21 7.84 -18.20 -2.38
CA GLN A 21 8.64 -18.15 -1.16
C GLN A 21 9.68 -17.03 -1.21
N ARG A 22 10.44 -16.90 -2.31
CA ARG A 22 11.40 -15.79 -2.49
C ARG A 22 10.71 -14.42 -2.48
N TRP A 23 9.53 -14.33 -3.11
CA TRP A 23 8.73 -13.11 -3.08
C TRP A 23 8.32 -12.76 -1.63
N HIS A 24 7.82 -13.74 -0.87
CA HIS A 24 7.41 -13.54 0.52
C HIS A 24 8.58 -13.15 1.42
N GLU A 25 9.73 -13.80 1.29
CA GLU A 25 10.96 -13.42 1.99
C GLU A 25 11.37 -11.98 1.66
N GLY A 26 11.31 -11.59 0.37
CA GLY A 26 11.55 -10.22 -0.07
C GLY A 26 10.55 -9.21 0.53
N ARG A 27 9.28 -9.61 0.69
CA ARG A 27 8.26 -8.77 1.36
C ARG A 27 8.58 -8.54 2.84
N VAL A 28 8.96 -9.58 3.57
CA VAL A 28 9.36 -9.47 4.99
C VAL A 28 10.54 -8.50 5.13
N LEU A 29 11.55 -8.64 4.28
CA LEU A 29 12.71 -7.74 4.28
C LEU A 29 12.33 -6.29 3.93
N ALA A 30 11.48 -6.09 2.93
CA ALA A 30 11.03 -4.76 2.52
C ALA A 30 10.20 -4.05 3.61
N VAL A 31 9.34 -4.80 4.32
CA VAL A 31 8.55 -4.25 5.44
C VAL A 31 9.44 -3.87 6.61
N ALA A 32 10.48 -4.67 6.90
CA ALA A 32 11.45 -4.43 7.96
C ALA A 32 12.59 -3.48 7.58
N ALA A 33 12.64 -2.99 6.33
CA ALA A 33 13.67 -2.07 5.88
C ALA A 33 13.71 -0.79 6.75
N PRO A 34 14.85 -0.08 6.85
CA PRO A 34 14.99 1.12 7.68
C PRO A 34 13.87 2.16 7.47
N TYR A 35 13.41 2.31 6.22
CA TYR A 35 12.30 3.21 5.88
C TYR A 35 11.10 2.45 5.26
N GLY A 36 10.93 1.18 5.64
CA GLY A 36 9.77 0.38 5.33
C GLY A 36 8.53 0.84 6.13
N PRO A 37 7.37 0.21 5.89
CA PRO A 37 6.12 0.61 6.57
C PRO A 37 6.19 0.63 8.10
N LEU A 38 7.00 -0.23 8.71
CA LEU A 38 7.16 -0.30 10.16
C LEU A 38 7.84 0.94 10.76
N SER A 39 8.55 1.72 9.98
CA SER A 39 9.25 2.91 10.45
C SER A 39 8.38 4.17 10.51
N LEU A 40 7.17 4.15 9.95
CA LEU A 40 6.26 5.31 10.02
C LEU A 40 5.74 5.48 11.44
N THR A 41 6.15 6.57 12.10
CA THR A 41 5.78 6.91 13.48
C THR A 41 4.72 8.00 13.57
N GLY A 42 4.44 8.71 12.48
CA GLY A 42 3.42 9.76 12.44
C GLY A 42 3.06 10.21 11.02
N THR A 43 1.80 10.57 10.83
CA THR A 43 1.32 11.39 9.72
C THR A 43 0.63 12.60 10.31
N HIS A 44 1.24 13.76 10.17
CA HIS A 44 0.85 15.01 10.82
C HIS A 44 0.25 15.96 9.78
N TRP A 45 -1.07 16.12 9.80
CA TRP A 45 -1.75 17.06 8.92
C TRP A 45 -1.48 18.49 9.42
N LEU A 46 -0.99 19.38 8.55
CA LEU A 46 -0.61 20.73 8.96
C LEU A 46 -1.83 21.53 9.43
N SER A 47 -3.01 21.23 8.94
CA SER A 47 -4.28 21.83 9.41
C SER A 47 -4.56 21.59 10.90
N ASP A 48 -4.01 20.51 11.49
CA ASP A 48 -4.18 20.19 12.91
C ASP A 48 -3.22 21.02 13.80
N TYR A 49 -2.25 21.70 13.20
CA TYR A 49 -1.20 22.47 13.86
C TYR A 49 -1.15 23.93 13.34
N PRO A 50 -2.14 24.76 13.62
CA PRO A 50 -2.23 26.12 13.04
C PRO A 50 -1.03 27.02 13.36
N GLU A 51 -0.31 26.74 14.47
CA GLU A 51 0.93 27.45 14.83
C GLU A 51 2.16 26.82 14.14
N GLY A 52 2.00 25.76 13.36
CA GLY A 52 3.04 25.07 12.64
C GLY A 52 3.98 24.22 13.50
N ARG A 53 3.72 24.07 14.81
CA ARG A 53 4.55 23.27 15.71
C ARG A 53 3.95 21.91 15.93
N ILE A 54 4.63 20.88 15.42
CA ILE A 54 4.25 19.48 15.54
C ILE A 54 5.04 18.90 16.71
N PRO A 55 4.41 18.36 17.78
CA PRO A 55 5.12 17.96 19.01
C PRO A 55 6.25 16.95 18.80
N ALA A 56 6.09 16.05 17.83
CA ALA A 56 7.05 14.98 17.56
C ALA A 56 8.06 15.30 16.43
N VAL A 57 7.88 16.44 15.74
CA VAL A 57 8.65 16.77 14.54
C VAL A 57 9.31 18.14 14.74
N PRO A 58 10.64 18.26 14.62
CA PRO A 58 11.34 19.51 14.83
C PRO A 58 11.03 20.55 13.77
N GLY A 59 11.32 21.83 14.09
CA GLY A 59 11.06 22.97 13.23
C GLY A 59 9.63 23.47 13.31
N GLN A 60 9.32 24.42 12.45
CA GLN A 60 7.99 25.00 12.29
C GLN A 60 7.54 24.83 10.85
N TRP A 61 6.38 24.22 10.66
CA TRP A 61 5.84 23.82 9.39
C TRP A 61 4.56 24.59 9.07
N ARG A 62 4.50 25.23 7.93
CA ARG A 62 3.38 26.07 7.53
C ARG A 62 3.01 25.84 6.07
N GLU A 63 1.73 25.77 5.79
CA GLU A 63 1.23 25.78 4.40
C GLU A 63 1.40 27.17 3.78
N ASP A 64 1.83 27.21 2.53
CA ASP A 64 1.91 28.43 1.73
C ASP A 64 1.58 28.14 0.25
N GLY A 65 0.29 28.07 -0.05
CA GLY A 65 -0.21 27.75 -1.37
C GLY A 65 0.12 26.31 -1.79
N ASP A 66 0.92 26.17 -2.85
CA ASP A 66 1.31 24.86 -3.39
C ASP A 66 2.62 24.33 -2.81
N GLU A 67 3.07 24.86 -1.68
CA GLU A 67 4.29 24.49 -0.99
C GLU A 67 4.08 24.44 0.53
N VAL A 68 5.02 23.81 1.21
CA VAL A 68 5.17 23.86 2.66
C VAL A 68 6.41 24.68 2.97
N VAL A 69 6.29 25.60 3.91
CA VAL A 69 7.42 26.36 4.44
C VAL A 69 7.88 25.72 5.73
N LEU A 70 9.14 25.31 5.76
CA LEU A 70 9.83 24.80 6.95
C LEU A 70 10.79 25.87 7.45
N THR A 71 10.60 26.29 8.70
CA THR A 71 11.54 27.16 9.41
C THR A 71 12.22 26.37 10.53
N ALA A 72 13.55 26.45 10.60
CA ALA A 72 14.34 25.74 11.59
C ALA A 72 15.49 26.59 12.14
N THR A 73 15.93 26.22 13.33
CA THR A 73 17.16 26.70 13.97
C THR A 73 18.23 25.62 13.95
N ALA A 74 19.46 25.97 14.27
CA ALA A 74 20.53 24.98 14.37
C ALA A 74 20.25 23.88 15.45
N GLU A 75 19.47 24.22 16.48
CA GLU A 75 19.10 23.31 17.58
C GLU A 75 18.10 22.22 17.12
N ASP A 76 17.31 22.49 16.07
CA ASP A 76 16.38 21.51 15.51
C ASP A 76 17.09 20.32 14.82
N GLY A 77 18.35 20.50 14.45
CA GLY A 77 19.17 19.46 13.83
C GLY A 77 18.65 18.99 12.46
N ILE A 78 17.87 19.83 11.78
CA ILE A 78 17.29 19.53 10.48
C ILE A 78 18.33 19.71 9.37
N VAL A 79 18.32 18.75 8.44
CA VAL A 79 19.09 18.78 7.22
C VAL A 79 18.13 18.77 6.02
N VAL A 80 18.36 19.65 5.06
CA VAL A 80 17.61 19.70 3.80
C VAL A 80 18.55 19.57 2.62
N ASP A 81 18.30 18.61 1.73
CA ASP A 81 19.17 18.31 0.59
C ASP A 81 20.65 18.12 0.99
N GLY A 82 20.86 17.43 2.14
CA GLY A 82 22.18 17.13 2.70
C GLY A 82 22.89 18.30 3.40
N LYS A 83 22.22 19.44 3.62
CA LYS A 83 22.80 20.64 4.26
C LYS A 83 22.01 21.02 5.51
N PRO A 84 22.69 21.37 6.63
CA PRO A 84 22.01 21.90 7.81
C PRO A 84 21.14 23.10 7.48
N LEU A 85 19.90 23.09 7.94
CA LEU A 85 18.96 24.19 7.77
C LEU A 85 19.03 25.15 8.95
N THR A 86 19.24 26.42 8.67
CA THR A 86 19.02 27.53 9.60
C THR A 86 18.28 28.63 8.86
N GLY A 87 17.08 28.92 9.30
CA GLY A 87 16.17 29.86 8.60
C GLY A 87 15.01 29.10 7.91
N GLU A 88 14.65 29.53 6.74
CA GLU A 88 13.44 29.09 6.03
C GLU A 88 13.76 28.40 4.71
N VAL A 89 13.01 27.35 4.37
CA VAL A 89 13.05 26.68 3.07
C VAL A 89 11.62 26.38 2.59
N ARG A 90 11.42 26.40 1.28
CA ARG A 90 10.17 25.98 0.61
C ARG A 90 10.28 24.57 0.09
N LEU A 91 9.27 23.76 0.34
CA LEU A 91 9.23 22.34 0.04
C LEU A 91 7.95 22.01 -0.74
N SER A 92 8.11 21.38 -1.89
CA SER A 92 7.01 20.71 -2.58
C SER A 92 6.79 19.30 -1.98
N ALA A 93 5.67 18.66 -2.32
CA ALA A 93 5.46 17.26 -1.93
C ALA A 93 6.55 16.35 -2.52
N ASP A 94 7.08 15.46 -1.69
CA ASP A 94 8.02 14.43 -2.09
C ASP A 94 7.37 13.44 -3.07
N ARG A 95 8.12 13.01 -4.08
CA ARG A 95 7.66 12.12 -5.14
C ARG A 95 8.50 10.85 -5.30
N GLY A 96 9.62 10.80 -4.60
CA GLY A 96 10.58 9.71 -4.67
C GLY A 96 10.43 8.68 -3.55
N PRO A 97 11.34 7.71 -3.50
CA PRO A 97 11.51 6.82 -2.35
C PRO A 97 11.75 7.61 -1.07
N ILE A 98 11.41 7.02 0.08
CA ILE A 98 11.57 7.69 1.39
C ILE A 98 13.05 7.97 1.69
N ASP A 99 13.94 7.10 1.24
CA ASP A 99 15.40 7.27 1.37
C ASP A 99 15.90 8.57 0.72
N ASP A 100 15.22 9.03 -0.35
CA ASP A 100 15.53 10.24 -1.10
C ASP A 100 14.76 11.47 -0.57
N SER A 101 14.07 11.36 0.58
CA SER A 101 13.39 12.51 1.17
C SER A 101 14.36 13.65 1.42
N ARG A 102 13.94 14.85 1.01
CA ARG A 102 14.77 16.07 1.09
C ARG A 102 15.06 16.46 2.54
N VAL A 103 14.16 16.16 3.48
CA VAL A 103 14.26 16.57 4.88
C VAL A 103 14.62 15.38 5.76
N ALA A 104 15.66 15.56 6.55
CA ALA A 104 16.12 14.59 7.53
C ALA A 104 16.41 15.24 8.88
N GLN A 105 16.31 14.44 9.95
CA GLN A 105 16.83 14.76 11.28
C GLN A 105 17.52 13.51 11.83
N GLY A 106 18.85 13.53 11.87
CA GLY A 106 19.63 12.31 12.11
C GLY A 106 19.26 11.24 11.06
N GLU A 107 18.88 10.07 11.52
CA GLU A 107 18.45 8.97 10.65
C GLU A 107 16.96 9.07 10.26
N ARG A 108 16.17 9.93 10.90
CA ARG A 108 14.74 10.10 10.55
C ARG A 108 14.59 10.79 9.20
N ARG A 109 13.51 10.43 8.49
CA ARG A 109 13.09 11.07 7.23
C ARG A 109 11.73 11.73 7.41
N LEU A 110 11.68 13.02 7.12
CA LEU A 110 10.46 13.83 7.23
C LEU A 110 9.91 14.08 5.82
N VAL A 111 8.94 13.28 5.44
CA VAL A 111 8.38 13.26 4.07
C VAL A 111 7.20 14.21 3.97
N VAL A 112 7.31 15.23 3.13
CA VAL A 112 6.22 16.15 2.83
C VAL A 112 5.26 15.51 1.84
N LEU A 113 3.99 15.46 2.17
CA LEU A 113 2.96 14.92 1.27
C LEU A 113 1.77 15.86 1.13
N ARG A 114 1.07 15.74 -0.01
CA ARG A 114 -0.21 16.41 -0.24
C ARG A 114 -1.27 15.39 -0.66
N ARG A 115 -2.43 15.41 -0.01
CA ARG A 115 -3.54 14.52 -0.35
C ARG A 115 -4.86 15.30 -0.34
N GLU A 116 -5.60 15.27 -1.46
CA GLU A 116 -6.86 16.03 -1.64
C GLU A 116 -6.75 17.51 -1.23
N GLY A 117 -5.61 18.14 -1.55
CA GLY A 117 -5.34 19.53 -1.22
C GLY A 117 -4.76 19.78 0.18
N LEU A 118 -4.83 18.83 1.09
CA LEU A 118 -4.28 18.93 2.44
C LEU A 118 -2.80 18.55 2.47
N TRP A 119 -2.02 19.31 3.22
CA TRP A 119 -0.61 19.06 3.44
C TRP A 119 -0.37 18.29 4.75
N ALA A 120 0.60 17.39 4.72
CA ALA A 120 1.06 16.68 5.90
C ALA A 120 2.56 16.41 5.85
N VAL A 121 3.12 16.12 7.03
CA VAL A 121 4.48 15.60 7.20
C VAL A 121 4.39 14.19 7.77
N ARG A 122 5.03 13.24 7.12
CA ARG A 122 5.24 11.88 7.63
C ARG A 122 6.61 11.78 8.25
N ASP A 123 6.66 11.15 9.41
CA ASP A 123 7.88 10.89 10.15
C ASP A 123 8.22 9.41 10.07
N PHE A 124 9.33 9.10 9.41
CA PHE A 124 9.88 7.76 9.32
C PHE A 124 11.11 7.65 10.20
N ASP A 125 11.03 6.83 11.24
CA ASP A 125 12.11 6.56 12.19
C ASP A 125 12.60 5.12 12.03
N PRO A 126 13.84 4.90 11.55
CA PRO A 126 14.40 3.57 11.42
C PRO A 126 14.58 2.85 12.77
N ASP A 127 14.52 3.57 13.88
CA ASP A 127 14.60 3.01 15.24
C ASP A 127 13.21 2.86 15.90
N SER A 128 12.14 2.83 15.11
CA SER A 128 10.78 2.74 15.61
C SER A 128 10.53 1.46 16.43
N PRO A 129 9.73 1.53 17.52
CA PRO A 129 9.35 0.36 18.29
C PRO A 129 8.67 -0.74 17.46
N SER A 130 7.90 -0.36 16.43
CA SER A 130 7.24 -1.30 15.53
C SER A 130 8.23 -2.16 14.73
N ARG A 131 9.37 -1.60 14.31
CA ARG A 131 10.43 -2.38 13.65
C ARG A 131 11.11 -3.35 14.61
N HIS A 132 11.35 -2.95 15.84
CA HIS A 132 11.98 -3.80 16.86
C HIS A 132 11.08 -4.95 17.30
N ALA A 133 9.76 -4.73 17.37
CA ALA A 133 8.79 -5.75 17.73
C ALA A 133 8.51 -6.74 16.60
N PHE A 134 8.71 -6.36 15.35
CA PHE A 134 8.35 -7.16 14.20
C PHE A 134 9.17 -8.44 14.08
N SER A 135 8.47 -9.57 13.90
CA SER A 135 9.07 -10.88 13.64
C SER A 135 8.94 -11.27 12.16
N THR A 136 7.72 -11.33 11.66
CA THR A 136 7.45 -11.76 10.27
C THR A 136 6.04 -11.36 9.82
N ILE A 137 5.73 -11.68 8.57
CA ILE A 137 4.38 -11.67 8.03
C ILE A 137 3.85 -13.10 8.01
N ASP A 138 2.75 -13.36 8.70
CA ASP A 138 2.03 -14.62 8.57
C ASP A 138 1.36 -14.68 7.20
N ALA A 139 1.64 -15.74 6.46
CA ALA A 139 1.07 -15.97 5.13
C ALA A 139 0.71 -17.45 4.94
N THR A 140 -0.33 -17.69 4.18
CA THR A 140 -0.71 -19.07 3.79
C THR A 140 0.33 -19.59 2.79
N PRO A 141 0.82 -20.84 2.93
CA PRO A 141 1.68 -21.44 1.91
C PRO A 141 1.06 -21.40 0.52
N TYR A 142 1.90 -21.32 -0.52
CA TYR A 142 1.45 -21.27 -1.90
C TYR A 142 0.50 -22.42 -2.24
N ASP A 143 -0.65 -22.06 -2.81
CA ASP A 143 -1.64 -23.01 -3.33
C ASP A 143 -2.02 -22.60 -4.76
N PRO A 144 -1.72 -23.43 -5.78
CA PRO A 144 -2.00 -23.12 -7.18
C PRO A 144 -3.49 -22.87 -7.47
N ARG A 145 -4.42 -23.35 -6.63
CA ARG A 145 -5.86 -23.06 -6.76
C ARG A 145 -6.18 -21.58 -6.64
N TRP A 146 -5.29 -20.78 -6.02
CA TRP A 146 -5.45 -19.33 -5.83
C TRP A 146 -4.69 -18.49 -6.86
N SER A 147 -4.15 -19.15 -7.89
CA SER A 147 -3.57 -18.55 -9.09
C SER A 147 -4.57 -18.69 -10.23
N LEU A 148 -5.36 -17.67 -10.50
CA LEU A 148 -6.57 -17.72 -11.30
C LEU A 148 -6.41 -16.97 -12.63
N ALA A 149 -7.09 -17.45 -13.66
CA ALA A 149 -7.37 -16.66 -14.84
C ALA A 149 -8.57 -15.73 -14.57
N GLY A 150 -8.49 -14.52 -15.07
CA GLY A 150 -9.57 -13.56 -14.99
C GLY A 150 -9.71 -12.73 -16.26
N THR A 151 -10.74 -11.93 -16.29
CA THR A 151 -10.99 -10.99 -17.39
C THR A 151 -11.17 -9.58 -16.82
N TYR A 152 -10.36 -8.64 -17.30
CA TYR A 152 -10.52 -7.22 -17.00
C TYR A 152 -11.57 -6.61 -17.93
N ARG A 153 -12.48 -5.86 -17.35
CA ARG A 153 -13.54 -5.11 -18.04
C ARG A 153 -13.37 -3.63 -17.69
N PRO A 154 -12.80 -2.80 -18.58
CA PRO A 154 -12.64 -1.38 -18.31
C PRO A 154 -13.98 -0.68 -18.21
N TYR A 155 -14.10 0.33 -17.38
CA TYR A 155 -15.24 1.24 -17.42
C TYR A 155 -15.11 2.21 -18.59
N ALA A 156 -16.25 2.70 -19.09
CA ALA A 156 -16.25 3.71 -20.15
C ALA A 156 -15.59 5.03 -19.69
N GLU A 157 -15.70 5.34 -18.40
CA GLU A 157 -15.05 6.46 -17.72
C GLU A 157 -14.61 6.02 -16.33
N GLU A 158 -13.52 6.57 -15.83
CA GLU A 158 -13.06 6.33 -14.47
C GLU A 158 -14.15 6.75 -13.46
N ARG A 159 -14.41 5.90 -12.48
CA ARG A 159 -15.39 6.14 -11.42
C ARG A 159 -14.68 6.51 -10.13
N ALA A 160 -14.96 7.68 -9.61
CA ALA A 160 -14.51 8.06 -8.27
C ALA A 160 -15.56 7.62 -7.23
N VAL A 161 -15.17 6.79 -6.28
CA VAL A 161 -16.00 6.40 -5.14
C VAL A 161 -15.38 6.94 -3.86
N ARG A 162 -16.20 7.35 -2.90
CA ARG A 162 -15.69 7.72 -1.58
C ARG A 162 -15.68 6.49 -0.67
N VAL A 163 -14.55 6.26 -0.03
CA VAL A 163 -14.37 5.15 0.91
C VAL A 163 -13.74 5.64 2.21
N PRO A 164 -14.09 5.05 3.36
CA PRO A 164 -13.36 5.28 4.59
C PRO A 164 -11.90 4.88 4.43
N ASN A 165 -11.01 5.62 5.03
CA ASN A 165 -9.60 5.28 5.11
C ASN A 165 -9.23 4.86 6.56
N ALA A 166 -8.05 4.31 6.72
CA ALA A 166 -7.60 3.77 8.02
C ALA A 166 -7.53 4.81 9.14
N ASP A 167 -7.40 6.08 8.79
CA ASP A 167 -7.45 7.23 9.73
C ASP A 167 -8.87 7.73 10.01
N GLY A 168 -9.92 7.05 9.53
CA GLY A 168 -11.32 7.40 9.73
C GLY A 168 -11.87 8.49 8.80
N VAL A 169 -11.06 9.04 7.89
CA VAL A 169 -11.48 10.07 6.94
C VAL A 169 -11.90 9.43 5.62
N GLU A 170 -13.04 9.84 5.06
CA GLU A 170 -13.45 9.41 3.73
C GLU A 170 -12.68 10.17 2.64
N ARG A 171 -12.14 9.41 1.67
CA ARG A 171 -11.42 9.96 0.51
C ARG A 171 -11.85 9.30 -0.78
N GLY A 172 -11.56 9.99 -1.89
CA GLY A 172 -11.80 9.47 -3.24
C GLY A 172 -10.88 8.28 -3.55
N LEU A 173 -11.46 7.24 -4.15
CA LEU A 173 -10.76 6.12 -4.75
C LEU A 173 -11.19 6.03 -6.21
N GLY A 174 -10.25 6.22 -7.15
CA GLY A 174 -10.48 6.05 -8.58
C GLY A 174 -10.56 4.58 -8.95
N LEU A 175 -11.58 4.22 -9.73
CA LEU A 175 -11.80 2.84 -10.22
C LEU A 175 -11.88 2.88 -11.73
N GLY A 176 -10.93 2.21 -12.42
CA GLY A 176 -10.85 2.17 -13.89
C GLY A 176 -11.58 0.99 -14.53
N GLY A 177 -12.00 0.01 -13.74
CA GLY A 177 -12.69 -1.19 -14.26
C GLY A 177 -12.99 -2.21 -13.18
N GLU A 178 -13.30 -3.41 -13.64
CA GLU A 178 -13.47 -4.59 -12.79
C GLU A 178 -12.70 -5.78 -13.34
N ILE A 179 -12.29 -6.68 -12.47
CA ILE A 179 -11.79 -8.02 -12.84
C ILE A 179 -12.83 -9.06 -12.46
N ALA A 180 -13.19 -9.91 -13.42
CA ALA A 180 -14.06 -11.06 -13.20
C ALA A 180 -13.25 -12.34 -13.18
N PHE A 181 -13.55 -13.25 -12.25
CA PHE A 181 -12.88 -14.53 -12.07
C PHE A 181 -13.83 -15.56 -11.44
N THR A 182 -13.44 -16.83 -11.48
CA THR A 182 -14.27 -17.92 -10.96
C THR A 182 -13.58 -18.60 -9.78
N VAL A 183 -14.31 -18.80 -8.68
CA VAL A 183 -13.90 -19.62 -7.53
C VAL A 183 -14.97 -20.67 -7.29
N ASP A 184 -14.59 -21.93 -7.24
CA ASP A 184 -15.48 -23.08 -6.99
C ASP A 184 -16.73 -23.14 -7.92
N GLY A 185 -16.63 -22.58 -9.13
CA GLY A 185 -17.68 -22.55 -10.14
C GLY A 185 -18.54 -21.28 -10.13
N ASP A 186 -18.40 -20.42 -9.13
CA ASP A 186 -19.13 -19.15 -9.05
C ASP A 186 -18.28 -17.98 -9.57
N GLU A 187 -18.90 -17.09 -10.35
CA GLU A 187 -18.26 -15.85 -10.84
C GLU A 187 -18.23 -14.81 -9.74
N HIS A 188 -17.07 -14.20 -9.55
CA HIS A 188 -16.81 -13.09 -8.65
C HIS A 188 -16.22 -11.92 -9.40
N THR A 189 -16.41 -10.72 -8.86
CA THR A 189 -15.81 -9.49 -9.41
C THR A 189 -15.13 -8.67 -8.31
N LEU A 190 -14.06 -7.97 -8.70
CA LEU A 190 -13.44 -6.92 -7.89
C LEU A 190 -13.26 -5.67 -8.75
N HIS A 191 -13.71 -4.54 -8.25
CA HIS A 191 -13.42 -3.22 -8.82
C HIS A 191 -11.95 -2.89 -8.60
N VAL A 192 -11.29 -2.34 -9.61
CA VAL A 192 -9.85 -2.06 -9.61
C VAL A 192 -9.56 -0.63 -10.04
N ALA A 193 -8.53 -0.04 -9.43
CA ALA A 193 -7.84 1.10 -9.98
C ALA A 193 -6.84 0.63 -11.05
N VAL A 194 -6.52 1.52 -11.99
CA VAL A 194 -5.46 1.31 -12.99
C VAL A 194 -4.29 2.20 -12.62
N GLU A 195 -3.15 1.59 -12.39
CA GLU A 195 -1.92 2.30 -12.06
C GLU A 195 -1.28 2.92 -13.32
N PRO A 196 -0.37 3.90 -13.18
CA PRO A 196 0.25 4.58 -14.34
C PRO A 196 0.99 3.65 -15.31
N ASP A 197 1.46 2.48 -14.85
CA ASP A 197 2.12 1.45 -15.67
C ASP A 197 1.13 0.47 -16.31
N GLY A 198 -0.18 0.69 -16.11
CA GLY A 198 -1.26 -0.16 -16.61
C GLY A 198 -1.56 -1.37 -15.72
N SER A 199 -0.79 -1.62 -14.66
CA SER A 199 -1.12 -2.66 -13.70
C SER A 199 -2.41 -2.33 -12.94
N LEU A 200 -3.02 -3.35 -12.35
CA LEU A 200 -4.28 -3.20 -11.63
C LEU A 200 -4.04 -3.22 -10.12
N TRP A 201 -4.88 -2.50 -9.39
CA TRP A 201 -4.87 -2.51 -7.94
C TRP A 201 -6.29 -2.66 -7.38
N ALA A 202 -6.51 -3.68 -6.57
CA ALA A 202 -7.74 -3.89 -5.83
C ALA A 202 -7.50 -3.79 -4.32
N VAL A 203 -8.44 -3.15 -3.63
CA VAL A 203 -8.60 -3.24 -2.18
C VAL A 203 -9.79 -4.17 -1.95
N PHE A 204 -9.60 -5.26 -1.23
CA PHE A 204 -10.66 -6.25 -1.04
C PHE A 204 -10.69 -6.81 0.38
N ALA A 205 -11.87 -7.25 0.78
CA ALA A 205 -12.11 -8.11 1.93
C ALA A 205 -12.71 -9.44 1.47
N ASP A 206 -12.66 -10.44 2.30
CA ASP A 206 -13.25 -11.76 2.06
C ASP A 206 -13.76 -12.36 3.38
N ALA A 207 -14.33 -13.56 3.36
CA ALA A 207 -14.89 -14.18 4.56
C ALA A 207 -13.88 -14.50 5.67
N THR A 208 -12.56 -14.41 5.41
CA THR A 208 -11.51 -14.53 6.44
C THR A 208 -11.17 -13.20 7.10
N SER A 209 -11.57 -12.07 6.51
CA SER A 209 -11.20 -10.73 6.94
C SER A 209 -11.75 -10.40 8.33
N GLY A 210 -10.83 -9.99 9.24
CA GLY A 210 -11.15 -9.73 10.65
C GLY A 210 -11.32 -10.99 11.51
N ASN A 211 -11.25 -12.19 10.90
CA ASN A 211 -11.37 -13.46 11.62
C ASN A 211 -10.43 -14.52 10.99
N GLY A 212 -9.12 -14.35 11.15
CA GLY A 212 -8.09 -15.22 10.59
C GLY A 212 -7.13 -14.52 9.65
N SER A 213 -7.54 -13.41 9.04
CA SER A 213 -6.66 -12.48 8.34
C SER A 213 -6.99 -11.02 8.72
N TYR A 214 -6.09 -10.11 8.38
CA TYR A 214 -6.32 -8.68 8.56
C TYR A 214 -7.64 -8.24 7.90
N ARG A 215 -8.22 -7.15 8.39
CA ARG A 215 -9.57 -6.66 8.00
C ARG A 215 -9.78 -6.42 6.50
N PHE A 216 -8.72 -6.22 5.72
CA PHE A 216 -8.72 -6.15 4.24
C PHE A 216 -7.31 -6.31 3.72
N ARG A 217 -7.18 -6.58 2.42
CA ARG A 217 -5.90 -6.81 1.75
C ARG A 217 -5.86 -6.08 0.41
N PHE A 218 -4.65 -5.94 -0.12
CA PHE A 218 -4.42 -5.42 -1.47
C PHE A 218 -4.09 -6.58 -2.41
N LEU A 219 -4.57 -6.47 -3.63
CA LEU A 219 -4.23 -7.35 -4.74
C LEU A 219 -3.68 -6.50 -5.88
N ARG A 220 -2.58 -6.92 -6.49
CA ARG A 220 -1.90 -6.19 -7.56
C ARG A 220 -1.68 -7.09 -8.78
N PRO A 221 -2.72 -7.34 -9.59
CA PRO A 221 -2.55 -8.01 -10.87
C PRO A 221 -1.71 -7.16 -11.82
N GLY A 222 -0.96 -7.81 -12.71
CA GLY A 222 -0.27 -7.11 -13.79
C GLY A 222 -1.24 -6.43 -14.76
N ALA A 223 -0.68 -5.71 -15.74
CA ALA A 223 -1.47 -5.12 -16.81
C ALA A 223 -2.22 -6.22 -17.58
N PRO A 224 -3.50 -6.00 -17.91
CA PRO A 224 -4.28 -6.93 -18.74
C PRO A 224 -3.67 -7.05 -20.14
N ALA A 225 -3.77 -8.22 -20.75
CA ALA A 225 -3.44 -8.40 -22.16
C ALA A 225 -4.43 -7.67 -23.08
N GLY A 226 -4.10 -7.56 -24.36
CA GLY A 226 -4.93 -6.83 -25.32
C GLY A 226 -6.34 -7.40 -25.56
N ASP A 227 -6.57 -8.66 -25.18
CA ASP A 227 -7.88 -9.33 -25.18
C ASP A 227 -8.63 -9.18 -23.84
N GLY A 228 -8.06 -8.46 -22.88
CA GLY A 228 -8.59 -8.28 -21.54
C GLY A 228 -8.28 -9.40 -20.56
N SER A 229 -7.58 -10.44 -20.98
CA SER A 229 -7.16 -11.51 -20.05
C SER A 229 -6.17 -10.97 -19.00
N VAL A 230 -6.32 -11.42 -17.76
CA VAL A 230 -5.47 -11.02 -16.65
C VAL A 230 -5.22 -12.21 -15.71
N HIS A 231 -4.00 -12.29 -15.18
CA HIS A 231 -3.65 -13.28 -14.17
C HIS A 231 -3.87 -12.69 -12.77
N ILE A 232 -4.60 -13.42 -11.95
CA ILE A 232 -4.97 -13.04 -10.58
C ILE A 232 -4.33 -14.03 -9.61
N ASP A 233 -3.32 -13.60 -8.88
CA ASP A 233 -2.62 -14.44 -7.91
C ASP A 233 -2.92 -14.00 -6.46
N PHE A 234 -3.92 -14.61 -5.85
CA PHE A 234 -4.26 -14.37 -4.46
C PHE A 234 -3.18 -14.86 -3.47
N ASN A 235 -2.27 -15.75 -3.90
CA ASN A 235 -1.11 -16.13 -3.08
C ASN A 235 -0.20 -14.92 -2.82
N ARG A 236 -0.32 -13.87 -3.64
CA ARG A 236 0.39 -12.60 -3.49
C ARG A 236 -0.51 -11.46 -2.99
N ALA A 237 -1.65 -11.80 -2.38
CA ALA A 237 -2.44 -10.79 -1.68
C ALA A 237 -1.63 -10.22 -0.51
N LEU A 238 -1.64 -8.88 -0.38
CA LEU A 238 -0.74 -8.12 0.49
C LEU A 238 -1.49 -7.54 1.68
N LEU A 239 -0.86 -7.53 2.83
CA LEU A 239 -1.26 -6.65 3.91
C LEU A 239 -1.09 -5.18 3.49
N PRO A 240 -2.09 -4.33 3.74
CA PRO A 240 -1.95 -2.90 3.50
C PRO A 240 -0.92 -2.28 4.48
N PRO A 241 -0.27 -1.17 4.12
CA PRO A 241 0.68 -0.50 5.01
C PRO A 241 0.15 -0.21 6.42
N CYS A 242 -1.15 0.06 6.57
CA CYS A 242 -1.78 0.29 7.88
C CYS A 242 -1.88 -0.98 8.77
N ALA A 243 -1.53 -2.15 8.25
CA ALA A 243 -1.33 -3.34 9.09
C ALA A 243 0.02 -3.31 9.83
N PHE A 244 0.95 -2.45 9.41
CA PHE A 244 2.28 -2.33 9.97
C PHE A 244 2.47 -1.08 10.83
N ALA A 245 1.76 0.02 10.48
CA ALA A 245 1.73 1.24 11.28
C ALA A 245 0.37 1.96 11.10
N ASP A 246 -0.24 2.37 12.22
CA ASP A 246 -1.57 3.01 12.27
C ASP A 246 -1.63 4.37 11.56
N HIS A 247 -0.47 4.95 11.25
CA HIS A 247 -0.35 6.27 10.64
C HIS A 247 -0.54 6.29 9.11
N PHE A 248 -0.74 5.12 8.47
CA PHE A 248 -1.07 5.05 7.06
C PHE A 248 -2.56 5.26 6.80
N ILE A 249 -2.84 6.00 5.73
CA ILE A 249 -4.20 6.36 5.28
C ILE A 249 -4.71 5.40 4.19
N CYS A 250 -4.67 4.09 4.45
CA CYS A 250 -5.08 3.09 3.47
C CYS A 250 -6.60 3.13 3.24
N PRO A 251 -7.07 3.13 1.98
CA PRO A 251 -8.50 3.04 1.69
C PRO A 251 -9.03 1.67 2.08
N PHE A 252 -10.27 1.63 2.55
CA PHE A 252 -11.00 0.39 2.77
C PHE A 252 -11.60 -0.11 1.45
N PRO A 253 -12.03 -1.38 1.39
CA PRO A 253 -12.66 -1.94 0.21
C PRO A 253 -13.84 -1.08 -0.25
N PRO A 254 -13.88 -0.71 -1.55
CA PRO A 254 -15.06 -0.04 -2.08
C PRO A 254 -16.27 -0.98 -2.07
N PRO A 255 -17.50 -0.45 -2.14
CA PRO A 255 -18.70 -1.28 -2.31
C PRO A 255 -18.51 -2.29 -3.45
N GLY A 256 -18.83 -3.56 -3.22
CA GLY A 256 -18.64 -4.65 -4.16
C GLY A 256 -17.31 -5.42 -4.01
N ASN A 257 -16.32 -4.90 -3.28
CA ASN A 257 -15.03 -5.58 -3.08
C ASN A 257 -14.96 -6.39 -1.77
N SER A 258 -16.09 -6.82 -1.23
CA SER A 258 -16.15 -7.77 -0.13
C SER A 258 -16.66 -9.11 -0.66
N LEU A 259 -15.76 -10.06 -0.84
CA LEU A 259 -16.09 -11.42 -1.30
C LEU A 259 -16.78 -12.18 -0.17
N THR A 260 -17.85 -12.87 -0.50
CA THR A 260 -18.60 -13.71 0.47
C THR A 260 -17.94 -15.06 0.71
N VAL A 261 -16.98 -15.44 -0.14
CA VAL A 261 -16.19 -16.66 -0.04
C VAL A 261 -14.88 -16.39 0.71
N PRO A 262 -14.33 -17.39 1.44
CA PRO A 262 -13.01 -17.27 2.04
C PRO A 262 -11.91 -17.32 0.97
N VAL A 263 -10.89 -16.48 1.13
CA VAL A 263 -9.66 -16.50 0.34
C VAL A 263 -8.49 -16.80 1.28
N PRO A 264 -8.27 -18.08 1.66
CA PRO A 264 -7.20 -18.49 2.57
C PRO A 264 -5.86 -18.58 1.82
N ALA A 265 -5.44 -17.48 1.20
CA ALA A 265 -4.20 -17.34 0.43
C ALA A 265 -3.55 -15.98 0.69
N GLY A 266 -2.25 -15.85 0.48
CA GLY A 266 -1.50 -14.61 0.65
C GLY A 266 -1.19 -14.24 2.09
N GLU A 267 -0.80 -12.99 2.30
CA GLU A 267 -0.48 -12.42 3.62
C GLU A 267 -1.74 -12.36 4.49
N ARG A 268 -1.61 -12.70 5.77
CA ARG A 268 -2.72 -12.78 6.72
C ARG A 268 -2.63 -11.74 7.83
N ASN A 269 -1.54 -11.78 8.60
CA ASN A 269 -1.34 -10.89 9.74
C ASN A 269 0.14 -10.52 9.89
N ARG A 270 0.41 -9.38 10.50
CA ARG A 270 1.71 -9.06 11.09
C ARG A 270 1.89 -9.92 12.34
N LEU A 271 3.08 -10.47 12.53
CA LEU A 271 3.49 -11.14 13.76
C LEU A 271 4.62 -10.38 14.41
N ASP A 272 4.51 -10.18 15.70
CA ASP A 272 5.53 -9.58 16.55
C ASP A 272 6.23 -10.67 17.38
N ALA A 273 7.47 -10.40 17.80
CA ALA A 273 8.31 -11.33 18.58
C ALA A 273 7.83 -11.47 20.04
#